data_bbd5a9f3331189e39105bb2d56eb53a9
#
_entry.id   bbd5a9f3331189e39105bb2d56eb53a9
#
_cell.length_a   1.000
_cell.length_b   1.000
_cell.length_c   1.000
_cell.angle_alpha   90.00
_cell.angle_beta   90.00
_cell.angle_gamma   90.00
#
_symmetry.space_group_name_H-M   'P 1'
#
loop_
_entity.id
_entity.type
_entity.pdbx_description
1 polymer ?
#
loop_
_entity_poly.entity_id
_entity_poly.type
_entity_poly.pdbx_seq_one_letter_code
_entity_poly.pdbx_strand_id
1 'polypeptide(L)'
;MKTALSALLAIALFALTGPSLFGDKSDSAVSNASAKKKIVFLAGKRSHGYAAHEHRAGCLLLAKQLNEHMGDVIEASVHFQKDWPANAEVLQDADAVVFYCNGGSGQHMAYQHLEGLKLKLKDGTGVACLHYAVEPGEDEKGRGLFLDWLGGYFETHYSVNPHWTADFKELPEHPITRGVQPFKIYDEWYFHMRFAENMKGVIPILSAHPPKKTMDRRDGRHSGNPDVRASMDRGEIQHVAWAYERPNGGRGFGFTGGHFHRNWGHDDFRTVVLNAIVWCAKAKVPEGGVPSVKPTALELEENQDYPKPEKK
;
A
#
# COMPACT_ATOMS: atom_id res chain seq x y z
N MET A 1 -71.82 22.02 -27.18
CA MET A 1 -73.16 21.91 -26.52
C MET A 1 -72.94 21.61 -25.05
N LYS A 2 -73.47 22.52 -24.20
CA LYS A 2 -73.74 22.42 -22.73
C LYS A 2 -72.52 22.34 -21.81
N THR A 3 -71.94 23.44 -21.25
CA THR A 3 -72.41 24.38 -20.19
C THR A 3 -72.90 23.72 -18.91
N ALA A 4 -72.21 23.97 -17.81
CA ALA A 4 -72.65 24.31 -16.45
C ALA A 4 -71.40 24.37 -15.55
N LEU A 5 -70.90 25.37 -14.99
CA LEU A 5 -71.22 26.49 -14.10
C LEU A 5 -71.84 26.07 -12.75
N SER A 6 -71.14 26.38 -11.67
CA SER A 6 -71.57 26.71 -10.31
C SER A 6 -70.58 26.21 -9.27
N ALA A 7 -70.23 26.84 -8.18
CA ALA A 7 -70.35 28.17 -7.65
C ALA A 7 -69.49 28.17 -6.36
N LEU A 8 -68.92 29.30 -5.98
CA LEU A 8 -68.21 29.58 -4.74
C LEU A 8 -69.03 29.35 -3.48
N LEU A 9 -68.31 28.87 -2.40
CA LEU A 9 -68.74 29.24 -1.06
C LEU A 9 -67.52 29.50 -0.18
N ALA A 10 -67.27 30.74 0.19
CA ALA A 10 -66.30 31.19 1.12
C ALA A 10 -66.82 31.10 2.56
N ILE A 11 -66.14 30.42 3.45
CA ILE A 11 -66.37 30.51 4.89
C ILE A 11 -65.12 31.01 5.54
N ALA A 12 -65.19 32.24 6.08
CA ALA A 12 -64.14 32.82 6.93
C ALA A 12 -64.36 32.32 8.36
N LEU A 13 -63.31 31.75 8.96
CA LEU A 13 -63.29 31.46 10.39
C LEU A 13 -62.10 32.20 11.02
N PHE A 14 -62.42 33.13 11.93
CA PHE A 14 -61.48 33.76 12.84
C PHE A 14 -60.98 32.73 13.83
N ALA A 15 -59.67 32.61 14.00
CA ALA A 15 -59.05 31.86 15.07
C ALA A 15 -58.07 32.73 15.84
N LEU A 16 -58.23 32.74 17.11
CA LEU A 16 -57.52 33.47 18.14
C LEU A 16 -56.04 33.14 18.20
N THR A 17 -55.21 34.18 18.35
CA THR A 17 -53.79 34.09 18.60
C THR A 17 -53.53 33.86 20.11
N GLY A 18 -52.96 32.70 20.43
CA GLY A 18 -52.30 32.43 21.71
C GLY A 18 -50.77 32.34 21.52
N PRO A 19 -49.94 32.82 22.44
CA PRO A 19 -48.49 32.73 22.29
C PRO A 19 -47.99 31.29 22.49
N SER A 20 -47.46 30.69 21.45
CA SER A 20 -46.79 29.39 21.51
C SER A 20 -45.36 29.57 21.97
N LEU A 21 -45.07 29.11 23.16
CA LEU A 21 -43.71 28.87 23.67
C LEU A 21 -43.15 27.66 22.91
N PHE A 22 -42.47 27.87 21.78
CA PHE A 22 -41.61 26.85 21.20
C PHE A 22 -40.21 27.01 21.77
N GLY A 23 -39.85 26.04 22.62
CA GLY A 23 -38.48 25.82 23.02
C GLY A 23 -37.59 25.51 21.82
N ASP A 24 -36.53 26.27 21.76
CA ASP A 24 -35.42 26.08 20.81
C ASP A 24 -34.83 24.67 21.02
N LYS A 25 -35.20 23.72 20.17
CA LYS A 25 -34.47 22.48 20.04
C LYS A 25 -33.20 22.80 19.28
N SER A 26 -32.11 22.97 20.01
CA SER A 26 -30.78 22.88 19.39
C SER A 26 -30.65 21.53 18.72
N ASP A 27 -30.77 21.53 17.39
CA ASP A 27 -30.32 20.43 16.56
C ASP A 27 -28.82 20.30 16.76
N SER A 28 -28.43 19.45 17.73
CA SER A 28 -27.09 18.93 17.79
C SER A 28 -26.93 18.10 16.53
N ALA A 29 -26.32 18.69 15.50
CA ALA A 29 -25.80 17.98 14.38
C ALA A 29 -24.79 16.94 14.90
N VAL A 30 -25.24 15.73 15.14
CA VAL A 30 -24.37 14.59 15.33
C VAL A 30 -23.61 14.45 14.00
N SER A 31 -22.40 14.97 13.97
CA SER A 31 -21.48 14.71 12.87
C SER A 31 -21.30 13.19 12.83
N ASN A 32 -21.89 12.53 11.84
CA ASN A 32 -21.55 11.17 11.49
C ASN A 32 -20.08 11.19 11.01
N ALA A 33 -19.14 11.20 11.95
CA ALA A 33 -17.74 10.96 11.65
C ALA A 33 -17.70 9.56 11.01
N SER A 34 -17.39 9.50 9.72
CA SER A 34 -17.16 8.23 9.02
C SER A 34 -16.14 7.43 9.83
N ALA A 35 -16.42 6.14 10.05
CA ALA A 35 -15.47 5.27 10.75
C ALA A 35 -14.10 5.33 10.07
N LYS A 36 -13.04 5.43 10.88
CA LYS A 36 -11.65 5.44 10.37
C LYS A 36 -11.35 4.19 9.57
N LYS A 37 -10.54 4.35 8.52
CA LYS A 37 -10.00 3.22 7.76
C LYS A 37 -8.91 2.52 8.56
N LYS A 38 -9.06 1.22 8.78
CA LYS A 38 -8.13 0.39 9.54
C LYS A 38 -7.06 -0.21 8.62
N ILE A 39 -5.81 0.11 8.89
CA ILE A 39 -4.65 -0.39 8.17
C ILE A 39 -3.82 -1.26 9.12
N VAL A 40 -3.62 -2.52 8.74
CA VAL A 40 -2.88 -3.49 9.53
C VAL A 40 -1.52 -3.75 8.88
N PHE A 41 -0.45 -3.34 9.54
CA PHE A 41 0.91 -3.65 9.14
C PHE A 41 1.37 -4.97 9.76
N LEU A 42 1.98 -5.80 8.93
CA LEU A 42 2.49 -7.12 9.27
C LEU A 42 4.01 -7.13 9.05
N ALA A 43 4.74 -6.95 10.14
CA ALA A 43 6.18 -6.91 10.16
C ALA A 43 6.76 -8.32 10.32
N GLY A 44 7.54 -8.77 9.34
CA GLY A 44 8.24 -10.05 9.37
C GLY A 44 9.32 -10.11 10.45
N LYS A 45 9.82 -11.33 10.69
CA LYS A 45 10.98 -11.55 11.55
C LYS A 45 12.22 -10.86 10.99
N ARG A 46 13.17 -10.58 11.86
CA ARG A 46 14.47 -10.01 11.45
C ARG A 46 15.15 -10.85 10.37
N SER A 47 15.85 -10.18 9.48
CA SER A 47 16.55 -10.75 8.34
C SER A 47 17.72 -9.86 8.00
N HIS A 48 18.75 -10.35 7.33
CA HIS A 48 19.92 -9.56 6.94
C HIS A 48 20.66 -8.92 8.15
N GLY A 49 21.48 -7.90 7.89
CA GLY A 49 22.22 -7.16 8.90
C GLY A 49 21.63 -5.80 9.22
N TYR A 50 22.34 -5.02 10.02
CA TYR A 50 21.98 -3.67 10.41
C TYR A 50 21.56 -2.79 9.22
N ALA A 51 20.47 -2.06 9.39
CA ALA A 51 19.89 -1.12 8.43
C ALA A 51 19.42 -1.74 7.10
N ALA A 52 19.30 -3.08 7.01
CA ALA A 52 18.79 -3.79 5.86
C ALA A 52 17.63 -4.71 6.26
N HIS A 53 16.53 -4.71 5.48
CA HIS A 53 15.31 -5.46 5.77
C HIS A 53 14.73 -5.18 7.18
N GLU A 54 14.77 -3.94 7.61
CA GLU A 54 14.27 -3.51 8.92
C GLU A 54 12.73 -3.48 8.93
N HIS A 55 12.12 -4.68 8.87
CA HIS A 55 10.68 -4.85 8.74
C HIS A 55 9.92 -4.21 9.89
N ARG A 56 10.40 -4.43 11.13
CA ARG A 56 9.82 -3.88 12.34
C ARG A 56 9.90 -2.36 12.36
N ALA A 57 11.11 -1.81 12.19
CA ALA A 57 11.33 -0.37 12.23
C ALA A 57 10.58 0.35 11.12
N GLY A 58 10.57 -0.20 9.89
CA GLY A 58 9.84 0.36 8.75
C GLY A 58 8.34 0.39 8.96
N CYS A 59 7.73 -0.71 9.44
CA CYS A 59 6.30 -0.76 9.73
C CYS A 59 5.90 0.24 10.82
N LEU A 60 6.67 0.32 11.91
CA LEU A 60 6.42 1.26 13.02
C LEU A 60 6.52 2.72 12.54
N LEU A 61 7.54 3.04 11.74
CA LEU A 61 7.73 4.38 11.19
C LEU A 61 6.56 4.78 10.28
N LEU A 62 6.18 3.93 9.32
CA LEU A 62 5.10 4.22 8.38
C LEU A 62 3.74 4.33 9.09
N ALA A 63 3.45 3.43 10.04
CA ALA A 63 2.22 3.49 10.83
C ALA A 63 2.17 4.74 11.71
N LYS A 64 3.30 5.15 12.33
CA LYS A 64 3.41 6.42 13.08
C LYS A 64 3.04 7.60 12.18
N GLN A 65 3.64 7.70 10.98
CA GLN A 65 3.34 8.80 10.05
C GLN A 65 1.86 8.86 9.68
N LEU A 66 1.22 7.71 9.41
CA LEU A 66 -0.21 7.67 9.11
C LEU A 66 -1.07 8.12 10.31
N ASN A 67 -0.78 7.62 11.51
CA ASN A 67 -1.55 7.98 12.70
C ASN A 67 -1.39 9.44 13.10
N GLU A 68 -0.19 10.01 12.96
CA GLU A 68 0.09 11.40 13.31
C GLU A 68 -0.50 12.40 12.30
N HIS A 69 -0.50 12.06 11.00
CA HIS A 69 -0.85 13.02 9.95
C HIS A 69 -2.17 12.73 9.23
N MET A 70 -2.76 11.55 9.42
CA MET A 70 -4.05 11.13 8.86
C MET A 70 -4.98 10.54 9.95
N GLY A 71 -4.66 10.72 11.22
CA GLY A 71 -5.34 10.10 12.35
C GLY A 71 -6.84 10.36 12.46
N ASP A 72 -7.37 11.39 11.79
CA ASP A 72 -8.81 11.64 11.71
C ASP A 72 -9.53 10.63 10.81
N VAL A 73 -8.85 10.07 9.82
CA VAL A 73 -9.43 9.16 8.81
C VAL A 73 -8.77 7.78 8.75
N ILE A 74 -7.59 7.62 9.34
CA ILE A 74 -6.80 6.38 9.36
C ILE A 74 -6.55 5.94 10.80
N GLU A 75 -6.62 4.63 11.03
CA GLU A 75 -6.12 3.94 12.21
C GLU A 75 -5.15 2.86 11.74
N ALA A 76 -3.85 3.04 12.00
CA ALA A 76 -2.81 2.11 11.60
C ALA A 76 -2.27 1.34 12.81
N SER A 77 -2.23 0.02 12.73
CA SER A 77 -1.67 -0.87 13.76
C SER A 77 -0.53 -1.72 13.18
N VAL A 78 0.41 -2.13 14.04
CA VAL A 78 1.56 -2.96 13.64
C VAL A 78 1.55 -4.26 14.45
N HIS A 79 1.64 -5.38 13.75
CA HIS A 79 1.73 -6.71 14.34
C HIS A 79 2.99 -7.40 13.85
N PHE A 80 3.69 -8.08 14.77
CA PHE A 80 4.95 -8.76 14.46
C PHE A 80 4.72 -10.23 14.20
N GLN A 81 5.50 -10.82 13.31
CA GLN A 81 5.34 -12.22 12.90
C GLN A 81 5.29 -13.20 14.07
N LYS A 82 6.12 -12.98 15.11
CA LYS A 82 6.16 -13.85 16.30
C LYS A 82 4.88 -13.77 17.17
N ASP A 83 4.19 -12.62 17.09
CA ASP A 83 3.02 -12.30 17.91
C ASP A 83 1.73 -12.30 17.07
N TRP A 84 1.81 -12.78 15.82
CA TRP A 84 0.65 -12.85 14.95
C TRP A 84 -0.40 -13.78 15.55
N PRO A 85 -1.62 -13.30 15.81
CA PRO A 85 -2.65 -14.11 16.43
C PRO A 85 -3.12 -15.23 15.50
N ALA A 86 -3.29 -16.42 16.08
CA ALA A 86 -3.72 -17.61 15.34
C ALA A 86 -5.11 -17.45 14.70
N ASN A 87 -5.97 -16.61 15.27
CA ASN A 87 -7.35 -16.40 14.86
C ASN A 87 -7.56 -15.26 13.86
N ALA A 88 -6.54 -14.56 13.42
CA ALA A 88 -6.62 -13.45 12.48
C ALA A 88 -7.67 -12.36 12.81
N GLU A 89 -8.10 -12.22 14.08
CA GLU A 89 -9.08 -11.19 14.51
C GLU A 89 -8.62 -9.78 14.15
N VAL A 90 -7.31 -9.52 14.21
CA VAL A 90 -6.73 -8.23 13.82
C VAL A 90 -7.04 -7.85 12.37
N LEU A 91 -7.38 -8.81 11.52
CA LEU A 91 -7.76 -8.57 10.13
C LEU A 91 -9.25 -8.36 9.95
N GLN A 92 -10.09 -8.66 10.94
CA GLN A 92 -11.54 -8.73 10.79
C GLN A 92 -12.12 -7.45 10.19
N ASP A 93 -11.65 -6.29 10.67
CA ASP A 93 -12.12 -4.98 10.23
C ASP A 93 -11.08 -4.23 9.38
N ALA A 94 -10.02 -4.89 8.92
CA ALA A 94 -8.99 -4.24 8.12
C ALA A 94 -9.52 -3.79 6.76
N ASP A 95 -9.31 -2.52 6.42
CA ASP A 95 -9.52 -2.00 5.08
C ASP A 95 -8.31 -2.26 4.16
N ALA A 96 -7.12 -2.33 4.74
CA ALA A 96 -5.89 -2.74 4.04
C ALA A 96 -4.93 -3.50 4.95
N VAL A 97 -4.19 -4.43 4.35
CA VAL A 97 -3.10 -5.19 4.98
C VAL A 97 -1.79 -4.87 4.27
N VAL A 98 -0.76 -4.54 5.03
CA VAL A 98 0.58 -4.21 4.53
C VAL A 98 1.57 -5.26 5.00
N PHE A 99 2.17 -5.97 4.07
CA PHE A 99 3.25 -6.93 4.36
C PHE A 99 4.61 -6.27 4.14
N TYR A 100 5.43 -6.26 5.16
CA TYR A 100 6.85 -5.96 5.05
C TYR A 100 7.61 -7.07 5.78
N CYS A 101 7.96 -8.11 5.04
CA CYS A 101 8.49 -9.35 5.59
C CYS A 101 9.37 -10.08 4.57
N ASN A 102 10.03 -11.15 5.00
CA ASN A 102 10.72 -12.04 4.07
C ASN A 102 9.73 -12.68 3.10
N GLY A 103 10.16 -12.82 1.86
CA GLY A 103 9.46 -13.54 0.80
C GLY A 103 9.84 -15.02 0.73
N GLY A 104 9.29 -15.68 -0.27
CA GLY A 104 9.54 -17.09 -0.56
C GLY A 104 8.68 -18.07 0.23
N SER A 105 8.67 -19.30 -0.25
CA SER A 105 7.88 -20.39 0.33
C SER A 105 8.25 -20.63 1.80
N GLY A 106 7.23 -20.64 2.66
CA GLY A 106 7.37 -20.90 4.08
C GLY A 106 7.95 -19.76 4.91
N GLN A 107 8.35 -18.63 4.30
CA GLN A 107 8.86 -17.46 4.99
C GLN A 107 7.91 -16.28 4.98
N HIS A 108 7.15 -16.12 3.90
CA HIS A 108 6.18 -15.04 3.78
C HIS A 108 5.03 -15.23 4.79
N MET A 109 4.74 -14.18 5.56
CA MET A 109 3.73 -14.23 6.63
C MET A 109 2.35 -14.63 6.15
N ALA A 110 1.97 -14.30 4.91
CA ALA A 110 0.68 -14.68 4.34
C ALA A 110 0.41 -16.18 4.38
N TYR A 111 1.44 -17.04 4.28
CA TYR A 111 1.27 -18.48 4.29
C TYR A 111 0.84 -19.04 5.64
N GLN A 112 1.13 -18.35 6.74
CA GLN A 112 0.76 -18.79 8.08
C GLN A 112 -0.75 -18.66 8.34
N HIS A 113 -1.43 -17.74 7.63
CA HIS A 113 -2.85 -17.42 7.83
C HIS A 113 -3.61 -17.33 6.50
N LEU A 114 -3.20 -18.15 5.54
CA LEU A 114 -3.62 -18.05 4.15
C LEU A 114 -5.14 -18.08 3.96
N GLU A 115 -5.84 -18.95 4.66
CA GLU A 115 -7.30 -19.11 4.48
C GLU A 115 -8.05 -17.88 5.01
N GLY A 116 -7.66 -17.35 6.16
CA GLY A 116 -8.25 -16.10 6.69
C GLY A 116 -7.96 -14.89 5.78
N LEU A 117 -6.74 -14.78 5.27
CA LEU A 117 -6.37 -13.74 4.31
C LEU A 117 -7.14 -13.85 3.00
N LYS A 118 -7.29 -15.03 2.44
CA LYS A 118 -8.07 -15.25 1.22
C LYS A 118 -9.52 -14.77 1.36
N LEU A 119 -10.17 -15.10 2.47
CA LEU A 119 -11.53 -14.66 2.76
C LEU A 119 -11.59 -13.13 2.82
N LYS A 120 -10.69 -12.52 3.60
CA LYS A 120 -10.63 -11.06 3.75
C LYS A 120 -10.36 -10.33 2.44
N LEU A 121 -9.38 -10.78 1.68
CA LEU A 121 -9.02 -10.15 0.41
C LEU A 121 -10.08 -10.40 -0.67
N LYS A 122 -10.90 -11.46 -0.57
CA LYS A 122 -12.06 -11.68 -1.42
C LYS A 122 -13.11 -10.59 -1.25
N ASP A 123 -13.29 -10.07 -0.04
CA ASP A 123 -14.23 -8.98 0.27
C ASP A 123 -13.75 -7.59 -0.20
N GLY A 124 -12.62 -7.52 -0.90
CA GLY A 124 -12.10 -6.29 -1.45
C GLY A 124 -11.19 -5.48 -0.51
N THR A 125 -10.75 -6.06 0.61
CA THR A 125 -9.69 -5.48 1.47
C THR A 125 -8.43 -5.23 0.65
N GLY A 126 -7.79 -4.08 0.82
CA GLY A 126 -6.55 -3.72 0.13
C GLY A 126 -5.36 -4.56 0.60
N VAL A 127 -4.35 -4.69 -0.26
CA VAL A 127 -3.09 -5.35 0.10
C VAL A 127 -1.90 -4.60 -0.46
N ALA A 128 -0.87 -4.40 0.35
CA ALA A 128 0.40 -3.86 -0.09
C ALA A 128 1.53 -4.82 0.34
N CYS A 129 2.46 -5.10 -0.57
CA CYS A 129 3.66 -5.88 -0.28
C CYS A 129 4.90 -5.02 -0.55
N LEU A 130 5.74 -4.87 0.47
CA LEU A 130 6.93 -4.05 0.43
C LEU A 130 8.18 -4.92 0.38
N HIS A 131 9.06 -4.60 -0.56
CA HIS A 131 10.36 -5.21 -0.79
C HIS A 131 10.25 -6.73 -0.98
N TYR A 132 10.93 -7.52 -0.16
CA TYR A 132 10.96 -8.98 -0.29
C TYR A 132 9.58 -9.64 -0.16
N ALA A 133 8.61 -8.94 0.43
CA ALA A 133 7.22 -9.42 0.51
C ALA A 133 6.50 -9.49 -0.86
N VAL A 134 7.11 -9.07 -1.97
CA VAL A 134 6.56 -9.29 -3.32
C VAL A 134 6.89 -10.68 -3.90
N GLU A 135 7.66 -11.51 -3.19
CA GLU A 135 8.03 -12.87 -3.61
C GLU A 135 7.16 -13.93 -2.91
N PRO A 136 6.23 -14.58 -3.64
CA PRO A 136 5.34 -15.59 -3.05
C PRO A 136 6.03 -16.93 -2.77
N GLY A 137 7.09 -17.27 -3.46
CA GLY A 137 7.69 -18.60 -3.47
C GLY A 137 7.49 -19.31 -4.82
N GLU A 138 7.89 -20.58 -4.89
CA GLU A 138 7.97 -21.30 -6.16
C GLU A 138 6.73 -22.11 -6.50
N ASP A 139 5.78 -22.27 -5.59
CA ASP A 139 4.56 -23.04 -5.82
C ASP A 139 3.52 -22.25 -6.64
N GLU A 140 2.79 -22.95 -7.52
CA GLU A 140 1.77 -22.33 -8.38
C GLU A 140 0.64 -21.66 -7.58
N LYS A 141 0.29 -22.21 -6.42
CA LYS A 141 -0.76 -21.66 -5.57
C LYS A 141 -0.35 -20.26 -5.04
N GLY A 142 0.89 -20.12 -4.59
CA GLY A 142 1.42 -18.84 -4.15
C GLY A 142 1.49 -17.82 -5.28
N ARG A 143 1.99 -18.22 -6.45
CA ARG A 143 2.05 -17.37 -7.64
C ARG A 143 0.66 -16.88 -8.07
N GLY A 144 -0.32 -17.79 -8.14
CA GLY A 144 -1.71 -17.44 -8.46
C GLY A 144 -2.30 -16.44 -7.49
N LEU A 145 -2.08 -16.62 -6.18
CA LEU A 145 -2.55 -15.69 -5.17
C LEU A 145 -1.95 -14.29 -5.32
N PHE A 146 -0.67 -14.18 -5.63
CA PHE A 146 -0.04 -12.87 -5.79
C PHE A 146 -0.48 -12.18 -7.09
N LEU A 147 -0.76 -12.93 -8.14
CA LEU A 147 -1.45 -12.37 -9.31
C LEU A 147 -2.85 -11.85 -8.95
N ASP A 148 -3.61 -12.59 -8.15
CA ASP A 148 -4.94 -12.17 -7.71
C ASP A 148 -4.88 -10.94 -6.77
N TRP A 149 -3.86 -10.83 -5.94
CA TRP A 149 -3.75 -9.78 -4.92
C TRP A 149 -3.08 -8.52 -5.42
N LEU A 150 -1.98 -8.68 -6.16
CA LEU A 150 -1.07 -7.62 -6.57
C LEU A 150 -1.03 -7.40 -8.08
N GLY A 151 -1.55 -8.34 -8.87
CA GLY A 151 -1.39 -8.32 -10.33
C GLY A 151 0.05 -8.56 -10.81
N GLY A 152 0.97 -8.87 -9.90
CA GLY A 152 2.37 -9.13 -10.21
C GLY A 152 3.16 -9.62 -8.99
N TYR A 153 4.31 -10.23 -9.23
CA TYR A 153 5.15 -10.81 -8.20
C TYR A 153 6.60 -11.01 -8.68
N PHE A 154 7.51 -11.22 -7.72
CA PHE A 154 8.86 -11.69 -8.01
C PHE A 154 8.83 -13.20 -8.28
N GLU A 155 9.31 -13.63 -9.45
CA GLU A 155 9.43 -15.04 -9.79
C GLU A 155 10.88 -15.49 -9.71
N THR A 156 11.15 -16.45 -8.83
CA THR A 156 12.47 -17.09 -8.69
C THR A 156 12.95 -17.63 -10.05
N HIS A 157 14.23 -17.43 -10.39
CA HIS A 157 14.87 -17.74 -11.67
C HIS A 157 14.40 -16.90 -12.88
N TYR A 158 13.54 -15.91 -12.68
CA TYR A 158 13.07 -14.98 -13.70
C TYR A 158 13.30 -13.51 -13.32
N SER A 159 12.83 -13.11 -12.15
CA SER A 159 13.07 -11.79 -11.59
C SER A 159 14.45 -11.69 -10.92
N VAL A 160 15.00 -10.49 -10.78
CA VAL A 160 16.34 -10.26 -10.23
C VAL A 160 16.36 -9.15 -9.19
N ASN A 161 17.35 -9.20 -8.28
CA ASN A 161 17.47 -8.32 -7.12
C ASN A 161 18.81 -7.57 -7.02
N PRO A 162 19.27 -6.86 -8.05
CA PRO A 162 20.51 -6.10 -7.92
C PRO A 162 20.33 -4.81 -7.12
N HIS A 163 21.43 -4.34 -6.52
CA HIS A 163 21.51 -2.98 -5.99
C HIS A 163 21.85 -1.99 -7.11
N TRP A 164 21.03 -0.94 -7.27
CA TRP A 164 21.27 0.10 -8.26
C TRP A 164 20.54 1.39 -7.91
N THR A 165 20.95 2.49 -8.54
CA THR A 165 20.25 3.78 -8.43
C THR A 165 19.19 3.85 -9.51
N ALA A 166 17.92 3.76 -9.12
CA ALA A 166 16.80 4.02 -10.02
C ALA A 166 16.60 5.53 -10.21
N ASP A 167 16.30 5.93 -11.44
CA ASP A 167 16.01 7.33 -11.84
C ASP A 167 14.57 7.40 -12.34
N PHE A 168 13.67 7.80 -11.47
CA PHE A 168 12.24 7.93 -11.75
C PHE A 168 11.96 9.31 -12.32
N LYS A 169 12.09 9.46 -13.64
CA LYS A 169 11.94 10.73 -14.35
C LYS A 169 10.50 11.11 -14.63
N GLU A 170 9.68 10.11 -14.86
CA GLU A 170 8.27 10.25 -15.23
C GLU A 170 7.41 9.48 -14.23
N LEU A 171 6.37 10.14 -13.75
CA LEU A 171 5.40 9.57 -12.82
C LEU A 171 4.02 9.61 -13.49
N PRO A 172 3.23 8.53 -13.42
CA PRO A 172 1.88 8.54 -13.98
C PRO A 172 0.97 9.48 -13.20
N GLU A 173 -0.09 9.97 -13.84
CA GLU A 173 -1.18 10.65 -13.14
C GLU A 173 -2.02 9.60 -12.38
N HIS A 174 -1.74 9.45 -11.09
CA HIS A 174 -2.40 8.48 -10.23
C HIS A 174 -2.46 9.00 -8.78
N PRO A 175 -3.47 8.64 -7.94
CA PRO A 175 -3.48 9.05 -6.53
C PRO A 175 -2.20 8.69 -5.75
N ILE A 176 -1.52 7.60 -6.10
CA ILE A 176 -0.27 7.17 -5.46
C ILE A 176 0.89 8.14 -5.73
N THR A 177 0.86 8.87 -6.83
CA THR A 177 1.93 9.82 -7.19
C THR A 177 1.64 11.27 -6.81
N ARG A 178 0.52 11.54 -6.13
CA ARG A 178 0.20 12.88 -5.63
C ARG A 178 1.27 13.40 -4.69
N GLY A 179 1.75 14.61 -4.94
CA GLY A 179 2.80 15.26 -4.16
C GLY A 179 4.20 14.69 -4.34
N VAL A 180 4.36 13.61 -5.11
CA VAL A 180 5.65 12.98 -5.41
C VAL A 180 6.32 13.70 -6.58
N GLN A 181 7.61 14.05 -6.44
CA GLN A 181 8.42 14.61 -7.51
C GLN A 181 9.32 13.54 -8.14
N PRO A 182 9.78 13.73 -9.39
CA PRO A 182 10.81 12.88 -9.97
C PRO A 182 12.04 12.78 -9.07
N PHE A 183 12.54 11.57 -8.82
CA PHE A 183 13.65 11.37 -7.87
C PHE A 183 14.57 10.22 -8.28
N LYS A 184 15.77 10.23 -7.69
CA LYS A 184 16.77 9.17 -7.83
C LYS A 184 17.11 8.62 -6.47
N ILE A 185 17.14 7.30 -6.35
CA ILE A 185 17.50 6.67 -5.09
C ILE A 185 18.17 5.31 -5.32
N TYR A 186 19.20 5.04 -4.52
CA TYR A 186 19.91 3.75 -4.50
C TYR A 186 19.21 2.79 -3.53
N ASP A 187 18.80 1.63 -4.07
CA ASP A 187 18.20 0.55 -3.28
C ASP A 187 18.50 -0.81 -3.93
N GLU A 188 18.08 -1.88 -3.30
CA GLU A 188 17.97 -3.20 -3.93
C GLU A 188 16.63 -3.26 -4.68
N TRP A 189 16.59 -2.62 -5.84
CA TRP A 189 15.40 -2.58 -6.66
C TRP A 189 15.27 -3.87 -7.47
N TYR A 190 14.28 -4.71 -7.11
CA TYR A 190 13.94 -5.88 -7.90
C TYR A 190 13.31 -5.45 -9.21
N PHE A 191 13.64 -6.16 -10.28
CA PHE A 191 13.03 -5.91 -11.58
C PHE A 191 12.85 -7.20 -12.39
N HIS A 192 12.34 -7.08 -13.62
CA HIS A 192 11.89 -8.18 -14.45
C HIS A 192 10.82 -9.00 -13.73
N MET A 193 9.83 -8.26 -13.17
CA MET A 193 8.73 -8.84 -12.40
C MET A 193 7.77 -9.61 -13.32
N ARG A 194 7.13 -10.62 -12.77
CA ARG A 194 6.02 -11.29 -13.46
C ARG A 194 4.73 -10.51 -13.21
N PHE A 195 4.00 -10.19 -14.27
CA PHE A 195 2.73 -9.48 -14.18
C PHE A 195 1.57 -10.32 -14.75
N ALA A 196 0.34 -9.92 -14.44
CA ALA A 196 -0.86 -10.44 -15.08
C ALA A 196 -0.77 -10.29 -16.60
N GLU A 197 -1.41 -11.21 -17.32
CA GLU A 197 -1.40 -11.21 -18.77
C GLU A 197 -1.83 -9.85 -19.35
N ASN A 198 -1.04 -9.34 -20.29
CA ASN A 198 -1.23 -8.02 -20.90
C ASN A 198 -1.37 -6.87 -19.88
N MET A 199 -0.75 -6.98 -18.72
CA MET A 199 -0.80 -5.98 -17.63
C MET A 199 -2.24 -5.64 -17.20
N LYS A 200 -3.18 -6.55 -17.37
CA LYS A 200 -4.59 -6.31 -17.08
C LYS A 200 -4.81 -5.90 -15.62
N GLY A 201 -5.32 -4.68 -15.41
CA GLY A 201 -5.55 -4.08 -14.09
C GLY A 201 -4.29 -3.58 -13.39
N VAL A 202 -3.10 -3.80 -13.96
CA VAL A 202 -1.82 -3.34 -13.41
C VAL A 202 -1.47 -1.97 -13.97
N ILE A 203 -1.14 -1.05 -13.08
CA ILE A 203 -0.74 0.32 -13.39
C ILE A 203 0.69 0.52 -12.87
N PRO A 204 1.70 0.67 -13.73
CA PRO A 204 3.07 1.01 -13.32
C PRO A 204 3.09 2.35 -12.58
N ILE A 205 3.68 2.38 -11.39
CA ILE A 205 3.81 3.60 -10.57
C ILE A 205 5.24 4.14 -10.61
N LEU A 206 6.24 3.28 -10.37
CA LEU A 206 7.64 3.63 -10.52
C LEU A 206 8.29 2.73 -11.56
N SER A 207 8.89 3.34 -12.55
CA SER A 207 9.54 2.64 -13.65
C SER A 207 10.88 3.29 -13.99
N ALA A 208 11.89 2.47 -14.27
CA ALA A 208 13.21 2.96 -14.62
C ALA A 208 13.96 1.94 -15.50
N HIS A 209 15.04 2.39 -16.14
CA HIS A 209 15.96 1.52 -16.88
C HIS A 209 17.16 1.17 -16.00
N PRO A 210 17.30 -0.11 -15.59
CA PRO A 210 18.47 -0.56 -14.84
C PRO A 210 19.74 -0.44 -15.70
N PRO A 211 20.87 -0.01 -15.12
CA PRO A 211 22.15 -0.02 -15.84
C PRO A 211 22.56 -1.46 -16.26
N LYS A 212 23.08 -1.64 -17.47
CA LYS A 212 23.50 -2.96 -17.98
C LYS A 212 24.40 -3.73 -17.00
N LYS A 213 25.30 -3.04 -16.30
CA LYS A 213 26.18 -3.61 -15.28
C LYS A 213 25.48 -4.35 -14.14
N THR A 214 24.16 -4.09 -13.92
CA THR A 214 23.37 -4.83 -12.91
C THR A 214 23.29 -6.31 -13.23
N MET A 215 23.48 -6.68 -14.51
CA MET A 215 23.45 -8.07 -14.99
C MET A 215 24.84 -8.67 -15.23
N ASP A 216 25.92 -8.00 -14.81
CA ASP A 216 27.27 -8.59 -14.69
C ASP A 216 27.32 -9.56 -13.50
N ARG A 217 26.36 -10.47 -13.46
CA ARG A 217 26.13 -11.46 -12.41
C ARG A 217 25.90 -12.83 -13.05
N ARG A 218 26.29 -13.88 -12.33
CA ARG A 218 26.00 -15.26 -12.74
C ARG A 218 24.48 -15.53 -12.71
N ASP A 219 24.04 -16.49 -13.49
CA ASP A 219 22.66 -16.98 -13.42
C ASP A 219 22.40 -17.63 -12.06
N GLY A 220 21.18 -17.46 -11.54
CA GLY A 220 20.79 -17.98 -10.24
C GLY A 220 19.39 -17.54 -9.85
N ARG A 221 18.94 -18.03 -8.70
CA ARG A 221 17.57 -17.84 -8.21
C ARG A 221 17.09 -16.37 -8.23
N HIS A 222 17.96 -15.43 -7.86
CA HIS A 222 17.67 -13.99 -7.78
C HIS A 222 18.71 -13.14 -8.53
N SER A 223 19.67 -13.76 -9.18
CA SER A 223 20.89 -13.06 -9.65
C SER A 223 20.84 -12.63 -11.10
N GLY A 224 20.48 -13.51 -12.01
CA GLY A 224 20.45 -13.27 -13.44
C GLY A 224 19.90 -14.47 -14.18
N ASN A 225 19.50 -14.25 -15.43
CA ASN A 225 19.04 -15.28 -16.35
C ASN A 225 19.06 -14.71 -17.80
N PRO A 226 18.94 -15.58 -18.83
CA PRO A 226 18.92 -15.13 -20.23
C PRO A 226 17.76 -14.17 -20.55
N ASP A 227 16.58 -14.38 -19.96
CA ASP A 227 15.37 -13.61 -20.27
C ASP A 227 15.51 -12.15 -19.83
N VAL A 228 16.01 -11.91 -18.60
CA VAL A 228 16.22 -10.54 -18.10
C VAL A 228 17.29 -9.81 -18.91
N ARG A 229 18.37 -10.50 -19.33
CA ARG A 229 19.40 -9.88 -20.19
C ARG A 229 18.83 -9.51 -21.55
N ALA A 230 18.02 -10.38 -22.15
CA ALA A 230 17.36 -10.10 -23.42
C ALA A 230 16.38 -8.90 -23.30
N SER A 231 15.62 -8.81 -22.20
CA SER A 231 14.74 -7.67 -21.90
C SER A 231 15.56 -6.37 -21.83
N MET A 232 16.67 -6.38 -21.11
CA MET A 232 17.55 -5.20 -20.98
C MET A 232 18.23 -4.82 -22.32
N ASP A 233 18.59 -5.78 -23.14
CA ASP A 233 19.18 -5.53 -24.46
C ASP A 233 18.16 -4.90 -25.42
N ARG A 234 16.88 -5.24 -25.29
CA ARG A 234 15.78 -4.56 -26.01
C ARG A 234 15.46 -3.16 -25.45
N GLY A 235 16.09 -2.76 -24.33
CA GLY A 235 15.82 -1.47 -23.69
C GLY A 235 14.45 -1.39 -23.02
N GLU A 236 13.87 -2.52 -22.59
CA GLU A 236 12.57 -2.54 -21.92
C GLU A 236 12.64 -1.86 -20.57
N ILE A 237 11.70 -0.94 -20.34
CA ILE A 237 11.58 -0.27 -19.04
C ILE A 237 11.14 -1.27 -17.97
N GLN A 238 11.70 -1.16 -16.76
CA GLN A 238 11.39 -2.07 -15.69
C GLN A 238 10.48 -1.40 -14.65
N HIS A 239 9.39 -2.07 -14.30
CA HIS A 239 8.43 -1.58 -13.31
C HIS A 239 8.80 -2.12 -11.93
N VAL A 240 9.14 -1.22 -11.02
CA VAL A 240 9.62 -1.56 -9.67
C VAL A 240 8.62 -1.21 -8.56
N ALA A 241 7.58 -0.46 -8.91
CA ALA A 241 6.38 -0.30 -8.10
C ALA A 241 5.16 -0.24 -9.00
N TRP A 242 4.06 -0.87 -8.59
CA TRP A 242 2.83 -0.94 -9.37
C TRP A 242 1.59 -0.97 -8.48
N ALA A 243 0.51 -0.39 -8.97
CA ALA A 243 -0.83 -0.52 -8.44
C ALA A 243 -1.60 -1.60 -9.19
N TYR A 244 -2.57 -2.22 -8.54
CA TYR A 244 -3.45 -3.21 -9.15
C TYR A 244 -4.89 -2.98 -8.71
N GLU A 245 -5.77 -2.81 -9.69
CA GLU A 245 -7.21 -2.77 -9.45
C GLU A 245 -7.80 -4.16 -9.71
N ARG A 246 -8.19 -4.82 -8.62
CA ARG A 246 -8.73 -6.18 -8.67
C ARG A 246 -10.16 -6.20 -9.22
N PRO A 247 -10.55 -7.27 -9.92
CA PRO A 247 -11.93 -7.39 -10.46
C PRO A 247 -13.04 -7.31 -9.40
N ASN A 248 -12.73 -7.66 -8.14
CA ASN A 248 -13.68 -7.55 -7.02
C ASN A 248 -13.72 -6.16 -6.37
N GLY A 249 -13.09 -5.15 -6.98
CA GLY A 249 -12.98 -3.80 -6.46
C GLY A 249 -11.95 -3.63 -5.33
N GLY A 250 -11.19 -4.65 -4.97
CA GLY A 250 -10.04 -4.53 -4.09
C GLY A 250 -8.86 -3.84 -4.77
N ARG A 251 -7.86 -3.42 -4.01
CA ARG A 251 -6.67 -2.75 -4.51
C ARG A 251 -5.40 -3.43 -4.02
N GLY A 252 -4.44 -3.59 -4.90
CA GLY A 252 -3.13 -4.15 -4.61
C GLY A 252 -2.01 -3.15 -4.90
N PHE A 253 -0.91 -3.25 -4.16
CA PHE A 253 0.30 -2.47 -4.40
C PHE A 253 1.53 -3.32 -4.16
N GLY A 254 2.38 -3.44 -5.18
CA GLY A 254 3.70 -4.04 -5.08
C GLY A 254 4.79 -2.98 -5.16
N PHE A 255 5.78 -3.07 -4.28
CA PHE A 255 6.88 -2.12 -4.19
C PHE A 255 8.18 -2.86 -3.89
N THR A 256 9.14 -2.81 -4.81
CA THR A 256 10.37 -3.62 -4.71
C THR A 256 11.51 -2.94 -3.96
N GLY A 257 11.43 -1.63 -3.70
CA GLY A 257 12.36 -0.91 -2.83
C GLY A 257 12.13 -1.18 -1.35
N GLY A 258 13.01 -0.65 -0.50
CA GLY A 258 12.89 -0.79 0.96
C GLY A 258 13.91 -1.75 1.58
N HIS A 259 14.94 -2.15 0.84
CA HIS A 259 16.08 -2.88 1.40
C HIS A 259 16.77 -2.05 2.47
N PHE A 260 17.13 -0.81 2.13
CA PHE A 260 17.83 0.09 3.04
C PHE A 260 16.86 0.93 3.86
N HIS A 261 16.85 0.72 5.17
CA HIS A 261 15.98 1.43 6.10
C HIS A 261 16.12 2.97 6.04
N ARG A 262 17.33 3.47 5.80
CA ARG A 262 17.61 4.90 5.63
C ARG A 262 16.79 5.56 4.52
N ASN A 263 16.34 4.80 3.54
CA ASN A 263 15.58 5.33 2.40
C ASN A 263 14.20 5.85 2.80
N TRP A 264 13.66 5.45 3.95
CA TRP A 264 12.46 6.07 4.52
C TRP A 264 12.67 7.55 4.89
N GLY A 265 13.92 8.00 5.00
CA GLY A 265 14.29 9.42 5.13
C GLY A 265 14.16 10.26 3.85
N HIS A 266 13.94 9.63 2.68
CA HIS A 266 13.69 10.34 1.42
C HIS A 266 12.19 10.63 1.28
N ASP A 267 11.83 11.90 1.09
CA ASP A 267 10.43 12.33 1.14
C ASP A 267 9.59 11.67 0.04
N ASP A 268 10.02 11.72 -1.22
CA ASP A 268 9.27 11.14 -2.33
C ASP A 268 9.15 9.61 -2.23
N PHE A 269 10.21 8.92 -1.80
CA PHE A 269 10.21 7.47 -1.56
C PHE A 269 9.20 7.09 -0.47
N ARG A 270 9.14 7.85 0.63
CA ARG A 270 8.19 7.63 1.72
C ARG A 270 6.77 8.01 1.28
N THR A 271 6.59 9.13 0.61
CA THR A 271 5.27 9.63 0.18
C THR A 271 4.59 8.66 -0.78
N VAL A 272 5.30 8.11 -1.79
CA VAL A 272 4.70 7.15 -2.73
C VAL A 272 4.17 5.91 -2.01
N VAL A 273 4.88 5.41 -0.98
CA VAL A 273 4.44 4.24 -0.21
C VAL A 273 3.27 4.58 0.70
N LEU A 274 3.29 5.71 1.41
CA LEU A 274 2.18 6.15 2.25
C LEU A 274 0.90 6.39 1.42
N ASN A 275 1.03 7.06 0.26
CA ASN A 275 -0.08 7.25 -0.68
C ASN A 275 -0.68 5.91 -1.13
N ALA A 276 0.18 4.94 -1.48
CA ALA A 276 -0.25 3.63 -1.92
C ALA A 276 -1.03 2.86 -0.83
N ILE A 277 -0.56 2.91 0.40
CA ILE A 277 -1.21 2.27 1.54
C ILE A 277 -2.60 2.88 1.79
N VAL A 278 -2.69 4.23 1.79
CA VAL A 278 -3.96 4.95 1.92
C VAL A 278 -4.90 4.64 0.76
N TRP A 279 -4.37 4.58 -0.48
CA TRP A 279 -5.13 4.20 -1.67
C TRP A 279 -5.64 2.76 -1.57
N CYS A 280 -4.81 1.81 -1.11
CA CYS A 280 -5.23 0.42 -0.90
C CYS A 280 -6.39 0.32 0.11
N ALA A 281 -6.40 1.12 1.16
CA ALA A 281 -7.49 1.21 2.14
C ALA A 281 -8.75 1.90 1.59
N LYS A 282 -8.76 2.32 0.33
CA LYS A 282 -9.84 3.10 -0.30
C LYS A 282 -10.14 4.42 0.42
N ALA A 283 -9.18 4.95 1.16
CA ALA A 283 -9.23 6.29 1.68
C ALA A 283 -8.81 7.30 0.61
N LYS A 284 -9.22 8.56 0.77
CA LYS A 284 -8.82 9.63 -0.14
C LYS A 284 -7.37 10.00 0.11
N VAL A 285 -6.52 9.83 -0.91
CA VAL A 285 -5.17 10.40 -0.90
C VAL A 285 -5.28 11.92 -1.11
N PRO A 286 -4.72 12.76 -0.24
CA PRO A 286 -4.71 14.22 -0.42
C PRO A 286 -4.05 14.63 -1.75
N GLU A 287 -4.43 15.79 -2.29
CA GLU A 287 -3.87 16.29 -3.57
C GLU A 287 -2.36 16.53 -3.50
N GLY A 288 -1.86 16.96 -2.35
CA GLY A 288 -0.41 17.13 -2.09
C GLY A 288 0.30 15.86 -1.62
N GLY A 289 -0.36 14.69 -1.68
CA GLY A 289 0.13 13.45 -1.09
C GLY A 289 -0.20 13.33 0.39
N VAL A 290 0.04 12.15 0.96
CA VAL A 290 -0.09 11.92 2.41
C VAL A 290 0.93 12.75 3.15
N PRO A 291 0.52 13.63 4.07
CA PRO A 291 1.47 14.42 4.85
C PRO A 291 2.37 13.51 5.68
N SER A 292 3.63 13.84 5.74
CA SER A 292 4.59 13.11 6.58
C SER A 292 5.78 14.00 6.93
N VAL A 293 6.41 13.76 8.08
CA VAL A 293 7.62 14.46 8.49
C VAL A 293 8.83 13.59 8.17
N LYS A 294 9.88 14.21 7.62
CA LYS A 294 11.15 13.52 7.40
C LYS A 294 11.70 13.01 8.72
N PRO A 295 11.89 11.70 8.87
CA PRO A 295 12.46 11.16 10.11
C PRO A 295 13.88 11.66 10.32
N THR A 296 14.21 11.97 11.55
CA THR A 296 15.56 12.31 11.98
C THR A 296 16.47 11.09 11.88
N ALA A 297 17.79 11.31 11.92
CA ALA A 297 18.74 10.21 11.96
C ALA A 297 18.55 9.31 13.21
N LEU A 298 18.08 9.89 14.33
CA LEU A 298 17.80 9.13 15.56
C LEU A 298 16.55 8.25 15.38
N GLU A 299 15.47 8.78 14.83
CA GLU A 299 14.24 8.02 14.56
C GLU A 299 14.50 6.87 13.56
N LEU A 300 15.40 7.06 12.60
CA LEU A 300 15.82 5.97 11.69
C LEU A 300 16.67 4.88 12.37
N GLU A 301 17.26 5.16 13.51
CA GLU A 301 17.98 4.14 14.32
C GLU A 301 17.03 3.39 15.27
N GLU A 302 15.86 3.93 15.55
CA GLU A 302 14.91 3.32 16.47
C GLU A 302 14.31 2.02 15.92
N ASN A 303 14.09 1.06 16.81
CA ASN A 303 13.40 -0.20 16.51
C ASN A 303 14.08 -1.10 15.46
N GLN A 304 15.30 -0.82 15.04
CA GLN A 304 16.06 -1.72 14.18
C GLN A 304 16.33 -3.06 14.87
N ASP A 305 16.43 -4.12 14.07
CA ASP A 305 16.61 -5.49 14.57
C ASP A 305 18.05 -5.77 15.03
N TYR A 306 19.01 -4.97 14.57
CA TYR A 306 20.42 -5.11 14.91
C TYR A 306 20.98 -3.78 15.38
N PRO A 307 21.90 -3.80 16.37
CA PRO A 307 22.58 -2.59 16.81
C PRO A 307 23.47 -2.04 15.70
N LYS A 308 23.64 -0.73 15.70
CA LYS A 308 24.60 -0.07 14.81
C LYS A 308 26.01 -0.60 15.07
N PRO A 309 26.76 -1.03 14.04
CA PRO A 309 28.12 -1.46 14.20
C PRO A 309 29.00 -0.34 14.77
N GLU A 310 29.84 -0.67 15.74
CA GLU A 310 30.85 0.27 16.22
C GLU A 310 31.82 0.63 15.05
N LYS A 311 32.10 1.92 14.92
CA LYS A 311 33.15 2.35 13.97
C LYS A 311 34.51 1.80 14.46
N LYS A 312 35.08 0.88 13.71
CA LYS A 312 36.43 0.42 13.91
C LYS A 312 37.42 1.52 13.54
#